data_db3a053fc1fcd60ab3003084db0a27d3
#
_entry.id   db3a053fc1fcd60ab3003084db0a27d3
#
_cell.length_a   1.000
_cell.length_b   1.000
_cell.length_c   1.000
_cell.angle_alpha   90.00
_cell.angle_beta   90.00
_cell.angle_gamma   90.00
#
_symmetry.space_group_name_H-M   'P 1'
#
loop_
_entity.id
_entity.type
_entity.pdbx_description
1 polymer ?
#
loop_
_entity_poly.entity_id
_entity_poly.type
_entity_poly.pdbx_seq_one_letter_code
_entity_poly.pdbx_strand_id
1 'polypeptide(L)'
;GPKRDVIGELKKAIIAEGLHFGLSSHRCENAWFYEYGMDTPSDVQDMSISLYGERLHQPEGKGMTPYYGKYEGSNEKSRREFLLHTYELIDQYQPELIWFDWTVGKYPFQPTFYKFMAYYYNNALDWGKEVVVNTKFGYGDNIQVFDIERGKSDRIRKHSWQTDTSIGKKSWSYCPDEENKTPDHIIDDFVDIVSKNGNLLLNVGPKVDGTITDEQKNVLKEIGKWLKVN
;
A
#
# COMPACT_ATOMS: atom_id res chain seq x y z
N GLY A 1 9.18 12.91 14.10
CA GLY A 1 9.47 12.64 12.68
C GLY A 1 10.62 13.50 12.17
N PRO A 2 11.12 13.25 10.96
CA PRO A 2 12.33 13.89 10.40
C PRO A 2 12.17 15.38 10.09
N LYS A 3 10.98 15.97 10.28
CA LYS A 3 10.65 17.38 10.02
C LYS A 3 11.06 17.84 8.59
N ARG A 4 10.84 16.98 7.60
CA ARG A 4 11.13 17.19 6.19
C ARG A 4 10.09 16.48 5.33
N ASP A 5 9.90 16.93 4.10
CA ASP A 5 8.98 16.30 3.13
C ASP A 5 9.63 15.07 2.49
N VAL A 6 9.58 13.94 3.20
CA VAL A 6 10.17 12.66 2.75
C VAL A 6 9.50 12.18 1.45
N ILE A 7 8.19 12.33 1.31
CA ILE A 7 7.44 11.88 0.12
C ILE A 7 7.87 12.70 -1.10
N GLY A 8 7.93 14.03 -0.97
CA GLY A 8 8.36 14.90 -2.07
C GLY A 8 9.81 14.68 -2.48
N GLU A 9 10.70 14.38 -1.52
CA GLU A 9 12.09 14.05 -1.83
C GLU A 9 12.21 12.71 -2.57
N LEU A 10 11.49 11.67 -2.13
CA LEU A 10 11.44 10.39 -2.82
C LEU A 10 10.84 10.52 -4.21
N LYS A 11 9.73 11.28 -4.36
CA LYS A 11 9.15 11.57 -5.68
C LYS A 11 10.17 12.18 -6.63
N LYS A 12 10.91 13.19 -6.17
CA LYS A 12 11.95 13.84 -6.99
C LYS A 12 13.03 12.85 -7.44
N ALA A 13 13.49 11.99 -6.53
CA ALA A 13 14.50 10.99 -6.82
C ALA A 13 13.98 9.93 -7.83
N ILE A 14 12.75 9.45 -7.65
CA ILE A 14 12.11 8.47 -8.53
C ILE A 14 11.98 9.03 -9.96
N ILE A 15 11.47 10.26 -10.09
CA ILE A 15 11.29 10.91 -11.40
C ILE A 15 12.64 11.20 -12.07
N ALA A 16 13.67 11.58 -11.30
CA ALA A 16 15.01 11.81 -11.83
C ALA A 16 15.65 10.55 -12.48
N GLU A 17 15.24 9.37 -12.02
CA GLU A 17 15.66 8.09 -12.62
C GLU A 17 14.75 7.63 -13.79
N GLY A 18 13.82 8.48 -14.23
CA GLY A 18 12.89 8.18 -15.33
C GLY A 18 11.80 7.18 -14.97
N LEU A 19 11.50 7.03 -13.67
CA LEU A 19 10.50 6.10 -13.17
C LEU A 19 9.18 6.81 -12.85
N HIS A 20 8.10 6.05 -12.83
CA HIS A 20 6.78 6.52 -12.42
C HIS A 20 6.64 6.54 -10.90
N PHE A 21 5.98 7.56 -10.38
CA PHE A 21 5.81 7.74 -8.94
C PHE A 21 4.43 7.27 -8.48
N GLY A 22 4.41 6.31 -7.56
CA GLY A 22 3.21 5.84 -6.87
C GLY A 22 3.31 6.01 -5.36
N LEU A 23 2.16 5.95 -4.71
CA LEU A 23 2.00 6.00 -3.25
C LEU A 23 1.20 4.80 -2.74
N SER A 24 1.43 4.40 -1.49
CA SER A 24 0.51 3.54 -0.75
C SER A 24 -0.06 4.27 0.46
N SER A 25 -1.30 3.97 0.82
CA SER A 25 -1.94 4.54 2.01
C SER A 25 -2.66 3.47 2.81
N HIS A 26 -2.29 3.36 4.09
CA HIS A 26 -2.94 2.51 5.09
C HIS A 26 -3.76 3.33 6.09
N ARG A 27 -4.05 4.60 5.78
CA ARG A 27 -4.75 5.49 6.71
C ARG A 27 -6.13 4.98 7.14
N CYS A 28 -6.83 4.28 6.26
CA CYS A 28 -8.13 3.67 6.59
C CYS A 28 -8.04 2.58 7.66
N GLU A 29 -6.86 2.02 7.88
CA GLU A 29 -6.60 0.94 8.80
C GLU A 29 -6.12 1.41 10.16
N ASN A 30 -5.70 2.67 10.29
CA ASN A 30 -5.14 3.22 11.51
C ASN A 30 -6.05 3.02 12.71
N ALA A 31 -7.34 3.30 12.56
CA ALA A 31 -8.30 3.15 13.63
C ALA A 31 -8.40 1.71 14.16
N TRP A 32 -8.13 0.74 13.30
CA TRP A 32 -8.22 -0.68 13.64
C TRP A 32 -6.90 -1.25 14.18
N PHE A 33 -5.79 -1.00 13.51
CA PHE A 33 -4.49 -1.54 13.92
C PHE A 33 -3.97 -0.95 15.22
N TYR A 34 -4.33 0.30 15.49
CA TYR A 34 -3.73 1.07 16.58
C TYR A 34 -4.66 1.27 17.77
N GLU A 35 -5.84 0.63 17.77
CA GLU A 35 -6.76 0.71 18.91
C GLU A 35 -6.09 0.30 20.22
N TYR A 36 -5.23 -0.70 20.17
CA TYR A 36 -4.47 -1.18 21.33
C TYR A 36 -3.07 -0.58 21.45
N GLY A 37 -2.63 0.22 20.53
CA GLY A 37 -1.30 0.83 20.55
C GLY A 37 -1.08 1.73 21.76
N MET A 38 -2.15 2.34 22.28
CA MET A 38 -2.11 3.18 23.48
C MET A 38 -2.14 2.38 24.78
N ASP A 39 -2.41 1.09 24.74
CA ASP A 39 -2.38 0.20 25.92
C ASP A 39 -0.97 -0.36 26.18
N THR A 40 -0.06 -0.14 25.26
CA THR A 40 1.35 -0.51 25.40
C THR A 40 2.18 0.70 25.80
N PRO A 41 3.31 0.49 26.51
CA PRO A 41 4.26 1.57 26.78
C PRO A 41 4.71 2.23 25.48
N SER A 42 4.40 3.51 25.31
CA SER A 42 4.73 4.31 24.13
C SER A 42 5.27 5.66 24.58
N ASP A 43 6.18 6.24 23.83
CA ASP A 43 6.69 7.60 24.00
C ASP A 43 5.66 8.66 23.58
N VAL A 44 4.59 8.26 22.88
CA VAL A 44 3.50 9.13 22.47
C VAL A 44 2.24 8.82 23.27
N GLN A 45 2.05 9.55 24.37
CA GLN A 45 0.88 9.44 25.24
C GLN A 45 -0.16 10.54 25.00
N ASP A 46 0.20 11.61 24.30
CA ASP A 46 -0.71 12.71 23.96
C ASP A 46 -1.53 12.34 22.73
N MET A 47 -2.82 12.12 22.94
CA MET A 47 -3.77 11.76 21.87
C MET A 47 -3.93 12.86 20.82
N SER A 48 -3.64 14.12 21.14
CA SER A 48 -3.72 15.23 20.17
C SER A 48 -2.67 15.16 19.07
N ILE A 49 -1.57 14.44 19.33
CA ILE A 49 -0.46 14.23 18.40
C ILE A 49 -0.32 12.76 17.98
N SER A 50 -1.26 11.92 18.39
CA SER A 50 -1.25 10.49 18.05
C SER A 50 -1.34 10.27 16.53
N LEU A 51 -0.39 9.54 15.99
CA LEU A 51 -0.41 9.10 14.58
C LEU A 51 -1.56 8.12 14.31
N TYR A 52 -2.14 7.57 15.36
CA TYR A 52 -3.10 6.47 15.31
C TYR A 52 -4.56 6.93 15.17
N GLY A 53 -4.82 8.22 15.39
CA GLY A 53 -6.16 8.77 15.36
C GLY A 53 -6.96 8.50 16.65
N GLU A 54 -8.25 8.71 16.59
CA GLU A 54 -9.14 8.53 17.72
C GLU A 54 -9.42 7.04 17.96
N ARG A 55 -9.35 6.62 19.24
CA ARG A 55 -9.81 5.28 19.63
C ARG A 55 -11.26 5.09 19.21
N LEU A 56 -11.50 4.03 18.49
CA LEU A 56 -12.85 3.55 18.23
C LEU A 56 -13.19 2.58 19.35
N HIS A 57 -14.12 2.96 20.21
CA HIS A 57 -14.58 2.12 21.30
C HIS A 57 -15.07 0.77 20.76
N GLN A 58 -14.33 -0.30 21.08
CA GLN A 58 -14.88 -1.65 21.04
C GLN A 58 -15.65 -1.89 22.35
N PRO A 59 -16.83 -2.52 22.32
CA PRO A 59 -17.51 -2.94 23.55
C PRO A 59 -16.58 -3.84 24.36
N GLU A 60 -16.45 -3.56 25.65
CA GLU A 60 -15.65 -4.35 26.60
C GLU A 60 -15.89 -5.87 26.41
N GLY A 61 -14.83 -6.65 26.31
CA GLY A 61 -14.87 -8.10 26.34
C GLY A 61 -14.81 -8.84 25.00
N LYS A 62 -14.66 -8.14 23.89
CA LYS A 62 -14.39 -8.80 22.61
C LYS A 62 -12.91 -8.54 22.23
N GLY A 63 -12.08 -9.52 22.50
CA GLY A 63 -10.74 -9.61 21.94
C GLY A 63 -10.75 -9.37 20.43
N MET A 64 -9.58 -9.12 19.81
CA MET A 64 -9.45 -8.94 18.37
C MET A 64 -10.48 -9.78 17.63
N THR A 65 -11.59 -9.16 17.24
CA THR A 65 -12.55 -9.82 16.39
C THR A 65 -11.83 -10.16 15.10
N PRO A 66 -11.84 -11.43 14.68
CA PRO A 66 -11.17 -11.81 13.47
C PRO A 66 -11.61 -10.89 12.33
N TYR A 67 -10.72 -10.65 11.40
CA TYR A 67 -10.80 -9.88 10.16
C TYR A 67 -12.18 -9.83 9.45
N TYR A 68 -13.14 -10.62 9.87
CA TYR A 68 -14.44 -10.84 9.24
C TYR A 68 -15.65 -10.45 10.11
N GLY A 69 -15.43 -9.97 11.33
CA GLY A 69 -16.51 -9.47 12.19
C GLY A 69 -16.88 -8.04 11.83
N LYS A 70 -18.11 -7.66 11.99
CA LYS A 70 -18.69 -6.33 11.74
C LYS A 70 -17.70 -5.22 12.08
N TYR A 71 -17.18 -4.57 11.05
CA TYR A 71 -16.27 -3.44 11.16
C TYR A 71 -17.10 -2.20 11.53
N GLU A 72 -17.54 -2.12 12.78
CA GLU A 72 -18.23 -0.95 13.32
C GLU A 72 -17.25 0.21 13.62
N GLY A 73 -15.97 0.00 13.30
CA GLY A 73 -14.85 0.78 13.78
C GLY A 73 -14.53 2.06 13.03
N SER A 74 -15.16 2.40 11.92
CA SER A 74 -14.92 3.70 11.30
C SER A 74 -16.08 4.65 11.57
N ASN A 75 -15.86 5.64 12.41
CA ASN A 75 -16.79 6.74 12.58
C ASN A 75 -16.69 7.74 11.42
N GLU A 76 -17.60 8.71 11.35
CA GLU A 76 -17.60 9.72 10.30
C GLU A 76 -16.32 10.56 10.30
N LYS A 77 -15.76 10.84 11.48
CA LYS A 77 -14.51 11.59 11.64
C LYS A 77 -13.33 10.87 11.00
N SER A 78 -13.15 9.58 11.29
CA SER A 78 -12.03 8.81 10.71
C SER A 78 -12.15 8.67 9.19
N ARG A 79 -13.37 8.53 8.66
CA ARG A 79 -13.60 8.51 7.19
C ARG A 79 -13.31 9.87 6.54
N ARG A 80 -13.68 10.95 7.22
CA ARG A 80 -13.36 12.30 6.76
C ARG A 80 -11.86 12.57 6.78
N GLU A 81 -11.18 12.19 7.85
CA GLU A 81 -9.72 12.32 7.96
C GLU A 81 -9.00 11.50 6.88
N PHE A 82 -9.42 10.25 6.64
CA PHE A 82 -8.91 9.44 5.53
C PHE A 82 -9.03 10.19 4.20
N LEU A 83 -10.21 10.76 3.92
CA LEU A 83 -10.46 11.46 2.67
C LEU A 83 -9.59 12.71 2.51
N LEU A 84 -9.49 13.53 3.56
CA LEU A 84 -8.70 14.76 3.56
C LEU A 84 -7.20 14.47 3.40
N HIS A 85 -6.66 13.48 4.13
CA HIS A 85 -5.26 13.07 3.97
C HIS A 85 -4.99 12.52 2.57
N THR A 86 -5.93 11.79 2.00
CA THR A 86 -5.76 11.25 0.65
C THR A 86 -5.82 12.37 -0.40
N TYR A 87 -6.69 13.35 -0.23
CA TYR A 87 -6.72 14.54 -1.08
C TYR A 87 -5.43 15.33 -0.99
N GLU A 88 -4.89 15.54 0.22
CA GLU A 88 -3.60 16.20 0.42
C GLU A 88 -2.47 15.50 -0.36
N LEU A 89 -2.41 14.16 -0.31
CA LEU A 89 -1.43 13.38 -1.08
C LEU A 89 -1.59 13.58 -2.59
N ILE A 90 -2.82 13.61 -3.08
CA ILE A 90 -3.15 13.83 -4.48
C ILE A 90 -2.70 15.23 -4.91
N ASP A 91 -3.11 16.25 -4.17
CA ASP A 91 -2.86 17.66 -4.50
C ASP A 91 -1.38 18.02 -4.47
N GLN A 92 -0.66 17.52 -3.45
CA GLN A 92 0.76 17.85 -3.28
C GLN A 92 1.66 17.05 -4.22
N TYR A 93 1.34 15.78 -4.45
CA TYR A 93 2.30 14.89 -5.11
C TYR A 93 1.86 14.40 -6.48
N GLN A 94 0.59 14.53 -6.86
CA GLN A 94 0.07 14.08 -8.15
C GLN A 94 0.60 12.68 -8.55
N PRO A 95 0.43 11.65 -7.71
CA PRO A 95 0.95 10.32 -7.98
C PRO A 95 0.26 9.71 -9.21
N GLU A 96 0.94 8.83 -9.92
CA GLU A 96 0.37 8.09 -11.05
C GLU A 96 -0.30 6.79 -10.60
N LEU A 97 0.03 6.32 -9.40
CA LEU A 97 -0.59 5.15 -8.78
C LEU A 97 -0.84 5.42 -7.29
N ILE A 98 -2.02 5.04 -6.79
CA ILE A 98 -2.28 4.97 -5.35
C ILE A 98 -2.76 3.56 -5.01
N TRP A 99 -2.03 2.93 -4.12
CA TRP A 99 -2.30 1.59 -3.64
C TRP A 99 -2.92 1.62 -2.23
N PHE A 100 -3.96 0.80 -2.03
CA PHE A 100 -4.64 0.63 -0.76
C PHE A 100 -4.74 -0.84 -0.38
N ASP A 101 -4.63 -1.12 0.91
CA ASP A 101 -4.80 -2.43 1.45
C ASP A 101 -6.30 -2.79 1.69
N TRP A 102 -6.58 -3.73 2.53
CA TRP A 102 -7.85 -4.46 2.71
C TRP A 102 -9.08 -3.62 3.02
N THR A 103 -8.95 -2.56 3.81
CA THR A 103 -10.07 -1.98 4.56
C THR A 103 -10.96 -1.08 3.72
N VAL A 104 -10.42 -0.47 2.67
CA VAL A 104 -11.12 0.53 1.84
C VAL A 104 -12.41 0.00 1.19
N GLY A 105 -12.48 -1.30 0.92
CA GLY A 105 -13.64 -1.92 0.28
C GLY A 105 -14.78 -2.28 1.22
N LYS A 106 -14.59 -2.16 2.53
CA LYS A 106 -15.61 -2.54 3.51
C LYS A 106 -16.55 -1.38 3.84
N TYR A 107 -17.82 -1.69 4.02
CA TYR A 107 -18.76 -0.74 4.61
C TYR A 107 -18.30 -0.44 6.06
N PRO A 108 -18.31 0.82 6.53
CA PRO A 108 -18.86 2.01 5.87
C PRO A 108 -17.85 2.85 5.07
N PHE A 109 -16.62 2.37 4.78
CA PHE A 109 -15.61 3.09 4.00
C PHE A 109 -15.97 3.22 2.50
N GLN A 110 -16.66 2.24 1.95
CA GLN A 110 -16.92 2.16 0.52
C GLN A 110 -17.48 3.46 -0.09
N PRO A 111 -18.49 4.14 0.48
CA PRO A 111 -18.98 5.40 -0.08
C PRO A 111 -17.93 6.52 -0.07
N THR A 112 -17.06 6.53 0.93
CA THR A 112 -15.96 7.50 1.05
C THR A 112 -14.89 7.23 -0.01
N PHE A 113 -14.64 5.96 -0.28
CA PHE A 113 -13.67 5.55 -1.28
C PHE A 113 -14.12 5.91 -2.70
N TYR A 114 -15.40 5.82 -3.03
CA TYR A 114 -15.93 6.33 -4.29
C TYR A 114 -15.72 7.85 -4.46
N LYS A 115 -15.86 8.62 -3.38
CA LYS A 115 -15.56 10.08 -3.42
C LYS A 115 -14.07 10.33 -3.70
N PHE A 116 -13.19 9.55 -3.08
CA PHE A 116 -11.76 9.60 -3.35
C PHE A 116 -11.47 9.29 -4.82
N MET A 117 -11.98 8.18 -5.36
CA MET A 117 -11.74 7.79 -6.75
C MET A 117 -12.22 8.87 -7.73
N ALA A 118 -13.42 9.41 -7.51
CA ALA A 118 -13.94 10.51 -8.32
C ALA A 118 -13.03 11.73 -8.29
N TYR A 119 -12.57 12.12 -7.12
CA TYR A 119 -11.63 13.23 -6.96
C TYR A 119 -10.32 12.98 -7.70
N TYR A 120 -9.72 11.82 -7.52
CA TYR A 120 -8.43 11.47 -8.10
C TYR A 120 -8.49 11.40 -9.62
N TYR A 121 -9.48 10.72 -10.19
CA TYR A 121 -9.61 10.61 -11.65
C TYR A 121 -9.94 11.96 -12.32
N ASN A 122 -10.76 12.81 -11.69
CA ASN A 122 -11.04 14.15 -12.22
C ASN A 122 -9.78 15.02 -12.23
N ASN A 123 -9.01 15.03 -11.13
CA ASN A 123 -7.74 15.75 -11.08
C ASN A 123 -6.73 15.21 -12.12
N ALA A 124 -6.71 13.92 -12.36
CA ALA A 124 -5.84 13.32 -13.37
C ALA A 124 -6.14 13.82 -14.78
N LEU A 125 -7.41 14.04 -15.11
CA LEU A 125 -7.81 14.65 -16.38
C LEU A 125 -7.27 16.09 -16.49
N ASP A 126 -7.37 16.88 -15.42
CA ASP A 126 -6.85 18.24 -15.37
C ASP A 126 -5.32 18.28 -15.50
N TRP A 127 -4.63 17.28 -14.99
CA TRP A 127 -3.17 17.15 -15.12
C TRP A 127 -2.72 16.60 -16.48
N GLY A 128 -3.64 16.04 -17.28
CA GLY A 128 -3.32 15.34 -18.51
C GLY A 128 -2.52 14.05 -18.26
N LYS A 129 -2.78 13.36 -17.14
CA LYS A 129 -2.09 12.13 -16.74
C LYS A 129 -3.02 10.93 -16.70
N GLU A 130 -2.47 9.78 -17.06
CA GLU A 130 -3.09 8.49 -16.73
C GLU A 130 -2.74 8.11 -15.30
N VAL A 131 -3.73 7.67 -14.53
CA VAL A 131 -3.54 7.28 -13.14
C VAL A 131 -4.24 5.98 -12.83
N VAL A 132 -3.75 5.27 -11.81
CA VAL A 132 -4.24 3.94 -11.43
C VAL A 132 -4.52 3.90 -9.94
N VAL A 133 -5.64 3.25 -9.57
CA VAL A 133 -5.95 2.88 -8.19
C VAL A 133 -5.84 1.36 -8.05
N ASN A 134 -5.01 0.90 -7.12
CA ASN A 134 -4.88 -0.51 -6.77
C ASN A 134 -5.52 -0.78 -5.43
N THR A 135 -6.34 -1.83 -5.36
CA THR A 135 -6.91 -2.30 -4.08
C THR A 135 -7.00 -3.83 -4.04
N LYS A 136 -7.01 -4.38 -2.84
CA LYS A 136 -7.30 -5.79 -2.59
C LYS A 136 -8.80 -6.09 -2.53
N PHE A 137 -9.64 -5.12 -2.88
CA PHE A 137 -11.08 -5.26 -2.85
C PHE A 137 -11.70 -5.02 -4.23
N GLY A 138 -12.69 -5.82 -4.61
CA GLY A 138 -13.28 -5.77 -5.95
C GLY A 138 -14.27 -4.63 -6.15
N TYR A 139 -13.80 -3.46 -6.55
CA TYR A 139 -14.64 -2.34 -6.97
C TYR A 139 -15.10 -2.41 -8.42
N GLY A 140 -14.55 -3.33 -9.19
CA GLY A 140 -14.77 -3.52 -10.62
C GLY A 140 -13.58 -3.13 -11.48
N ASP A 141 -13.33 -3.91 -12.49
CA ASP A 141 -12.12 -3.84 -13.33
C ASP A 141 -12.01 -2.56 -14.18
N ASN A 142 -13.09 -1.77 -14.26
CA ASN A 142 -13.10 -0.51 -15.02
C ASN A 142 -12.63 0.71 -14.20
N ILE A 143 -12.50 0.58 -12.88
CA ILE A 143 -12.21 1.70 -11.99
C ILE A 143 -11.02 1.45 -11.07
N GLN A 144 -10.44 0.26 -11.12
CA GLN A 144 -9.27 -0.12 -10.35
C GLN A 144 -8.49 -1.25 -11.01
N VAL A 145 -7.26 -1.45 -10.54
CA VAL A 145 -6.49 -2.68 -10.76
C VAL A 145 -6.57 -3.52 -9.49
N PHE A 146 -7.09 -4.74 -9.61
CA PHE A 146 -7.26 -5.64 -8.48
C PHE A 146 -5.91 -6.25 -8.07
N ASP A 147 -5.60 -6.18 -6.78
CA ASP A 147 -4.35 -6.70 -6.20
C ASP A 147 -4.59 -8.01 -5.45
N ILE A 148 -3.76 -9.02 -5.72
CA ILE A 148 -3.81 -10.35 -5.10
C ILE A 148 -2.58 -10.52 -4.21
N GLU A 149 -2.75 -10.47 -2.90
CA GLU A 149 -1.63 -10.61 -1.96
C GLU A 149 -0.96 -11.97 -2.06
N ARG A 150 0.35 -11.98 -2.33
CA ARG A 150 1.22 -13.18 -2.40
C ARG A 150 0.64 -14.30 -3.25
N GLY A 151 -0.28 -13.98 -4.16
CA GLY A 151 -1.01 -14.93 -4.98
C GLY A 151 -0.70 -14.81 -6.47
N LYS A 152 -1.35 -15.66 -7.25
CA LYS A 152 -1.25 -15.68 -8.71
C LYS A 152 -2.64 -15.87 -9.32
N SER A 153 -2.80 -15.48 -10.57
CA SER A 153 -3.98 -15.86 -11.34
C SER A 153 -3.79 -17.26 -11.93
N ASP A 154 -4.87 -18.04 -11.95
CA ASP A 154 -4.91 -19.37 -12.58
C ASP A 154 -5.04 -19.31 -14.11
N ARG A 155 -5.28 -18.10 -14.66
CA ARG A 155 -5.55 -17.89 -16.09
C ARG A 155 -5.13 -16.49 -16.54
N ILE A 156 -5.03 -16.31 -17.85
CA ILE A 156 -4.89 -14.99 -18.46
C ILE A 156 -6.16 -14.17 -18.17
N ARG A 157 -6.00 -13.00 -17.56
CA ARG A 157 -7.12 -12.10 -17.28
C ARG A 157 -7.32 -11.11 -18.42
N LYS A 158 -8.58 -10.78 -18.66
CA LYS A 158 -8.96 -9.76 -19.64
C LYS A 158 -8.50 -8.36 -19.25
N HIS A 159 -8.63 -8.04 -17.97
CA HIS A 159 -8.23 -6.76 -17.39
C HIS A 159 -6.92 -6.93 -16.62
N SER A 160 -6.11 -5.89 -16.61
CA SER A 160 -4.87 -5.86 -15.84
C SER A 160 -5.13 -6.10 -14.35
N TRP A 161 -4.24 -6.78 -13.72
CA TRP A 161 -4.26 -7.09 -12.30
C TRP A 161 -2.86 -6.95 -11.72
N GLN A 162 -2.74 -6.93 -10.41
CA GLN A 162 -1.47 -6.87 -9.72
C GLN A 162 -1.38 -7.99 -8.71
N THR A 163 -0.18 -8.39 -8.38
CA THR A 163 0.13 -9.09 -7.15
C THR A 163 1.23 -8.36 -6.41
N ASP A 164 1.06 -8.22 -5.11
CA ASP A 164 2.11 -7.74 -4.21
C ASP A 164 2.80 -8.92 -3.52
N THR A 165 4.11 -8.87 -3.43
CA THR A 165 4.92 -9.82 -2.68
C THR A 165 6.20 -9.17 -2.18
N SER A 166 6.92 -9.84 -1.27
CA SER A 166 8.17 -9.33 -0.73
C SER A 166 9.36 -10.18 -1.16
N ILE A 167 10.55 -9.59 -1.16
CA ILE A 167 11.82 -10.33 -1.27
C ILE A 167 11.95 -11.27 -0.08
N GLY A 168 11.60 -10.83 1.13
CA GLY A 168 11.51 -11.72 2.29
C GLY A 168 10.44 -12.78 2.10
N LYS A 169 10.71 -14.01 2.55
CA LYS A 169 9.76 -15.13 2.40
C LYS A 169 8.54 -14.99 3.30
N LYS A 170 8.69 -14.38 4.48
CA LYS A 170 7.64 -14.30 5.51
C LYS A 170 7.22 -12.87 5.84
N SER A 171 8.18 -11.96 6.00
CA SER A 171 7.93 -10.60 6.46
C SER A 171 7.85 -9.59 5.32
N TRP A 172 7.02 -8.55 5.50
CA TRP A 172 7.01 -7.34 4.68
C TRP A 172 8.06 -6.32 5.15
N SER A 173 8.37 -6.33 6.45
CA SER A 173 9.33 -5.44 7.07
C SER A 173 10.69 -6.11 7.20
N TYR A 174 11.73 -5.30 7.48
CA TYR A 174 13.03 -5.83 7.83
C TYR A 174 12.94 -6.72 9.09
N CYS A 175 13.46 -7.93 8.98
CA CYS A 175 13.66 -8.86 10.07
C CYS A 175 15.09 -9.39 9.97
N PRO A 176 15.89 -9.39 11.07
CA PRO A 176 17.28 -9.81 11.02
C PRO A 176 17.51 -11.23 10.51
N ASP A 177 16.58 -12.14 10.87
CA ASP A 177 16.67 -13.57 10.55
C ASP A 177 15.78 -13.97 9.37
N GLU A 178 15.35 -13.00 8.54
CA GLU A 178 14.48 -13.24 7.37
C GLU A 178 15.24 -13.93 6.26
N GLU A 179 14.73 -15.06 5.80
CA GLU A 179 15.17 -15.67 4.57
C GLU A 179 14.64 -14.93 3.35
N ASN A 180 15.48 -14.63 2.39
CA ASN A 180 15.09 -14.00 1.14
C ASN A 180 14.79 -15.05 0.05
N LYS A 181 13.87 -14.70 -0.85
CA LYS A 181 13.66 -15.42 -2.11
C LYS A 181 14.90 -15.24 -3.01
N THR A 182 15.19 -16.24 -3.82
CA THR A 182 16.25 -16.12 -4.82
C THR A 182 15.81 -15.24 -5.99
N PRO A 183 16.74 -14.63 -6.74
CA PRO A 183 16.42 -13.92 -7.98
C PRO A 183 15.61 -14.77 -8.95
N ASP A 184 16.01 -16.04 -9.19
CA ASP A 184 15.32 -16.96 -10.09
C ASP A 184 13.87 -17.18 -9.69
N HIS A 185 13.60 -17.40 -8.39
CA HIS A 185 12.23 -17.55 -7.88
C HIS A 185 11.37 -16.33 -8.19
N ILE A 186 11.91 -15.13 -8.03
CA ILE A 186 11.15 -13.89 -8.29
C ILE A 186 10.97 -13.68 -9.79
N ILE A 187 11.96 -14.03 -10.60
CA ILE A 187 11.88 -13.95 -12.07
C ILE A 187 10.82 -14.92 -12.59
N ASP A 188 10.79 -16.17 -12.10
CA ASP A 188 9.77 -17.15 -12.48
C ASP A 188 8.38 -16.66 -12.13
N ASP A 189 8.18 -16.12 -10.91
CA ASP A 189 6.93 -15.51 -10.50
C ASP A 189 6.56 -14.33 -11.42
N PHE A 190 7.50 -13.45 -11.73
CA PHE A 190 7.30 -12.29 -12.58
C PHE A 190 6.88 -12.68 -14.00
N VAL A 191 7.56 -13.65 -14.61
CA VAL A 191 7.21 -14.15 -15.96
C VAL A 191 5.80 -14.75 -15.97
N ASP A 192 5.46 -15.56 -14.98
CA ASP A 192 4.10 -16.13 -14.85
C ASP A 192 3.05 -15.04 -14.71
N ILE A 193 3.27 -14.03 -13.87
CA ILE A 193 2.37 -12.91 -13.65
C ILE A 193 2.15 -12.11 -14.93
N VAL A 194 3.21 -11.70 -15.59
CA VAL A 194 3.15 -10.88 -16.81
C VAL A 194 2.51 -11.65 -17.96
N SER A 195 2.80 -12.94 -18.10
CA SER A 195 2.15 -13.80 -19.11
C SER A 195 0.64 -13.88 -18.97
N LYS A 196 0.11 -13.58 -17.77
CA LYS A 196 -1.32 -13.60 -17.46
C LYS A 196 -1.95 -12.19 -17.37
N ASN A 197 -1.32 -11.19 -18.00
CA ASN A 197 -1.72 -9.78 -17.99
C ASN A 197 -1.65 -9.14 -16.59
N GLY A 198 -0.72 -9.62 -15.77
CA GLY A 198 -0.52 -9.14 -14.41
C GLY A 198 0.68 -8.20 -14.29
N ASN A 199 0.76 -7.54 -13.14
CA ASN A 199 1.85 -6.67 -12.74
C ASN A 199 2.38 -7.12 -11.36
N LEU A 200 3.69 -7.02 -11.15
CA LEU A 200 4.33 -7.40 -9.89
C LEU A 200 4.70 -6.15 -9.08
N LEU A 201 4.17 -6.03 -7.88
CA LEU A 201 4.63 -5.10 -6.85
C LEU A 201 5.59 -5.84 -5.90
N LEU A 202 6.89 -5.59 -6.03
CA LEU A 202 7.91 -6.24 -5.21
C LEU A 202 8.34 -5.36 -4.05
N ASN A 203 8.00 -5.78 -2.83
CA ASN A 203 8.36 -5.09 -1.61
C ASN A 203 9.79 -5.41 -1.16
N VAL A 204 10.47 -4.39 -0.66
CA VAL A 204 11.73 -4.48 0.08
C VAL A 204 11.53 -3.98 1.52
N GLY A 205 12.22 -4.58 2.47
CA GLY A 205 12.15 -4.19 3.88
C GLY A 205 13.39 -3.36 4.29
N PRO A 206 13.32 -2.02 4.27
CA PRO A 206 14.44 -1.21 4.73
C PRO A 206 14.68 -1.35 6.24
N LYS A 207 15.93 -1.25 6.65
CA LYS A 207 16.33 -1.15 8.06
C LYS A 207 15.85 0.16 8.67
N VAL A 208 15.96 0.29 9.98
CA VAL A 208 15.55 1.49 10.72
C VAL A 208 16.32 2.76 10.29
N ASP A 209 17.53 2.60 9.76
CA ASP A 209 18.34 3.70 9.21
C ASP A 209 18.01 4.03 7.74
N GLY A 210 17.01 3.33 7.14
CA GLY A 210 16.59 3.49 5.76
C GLY A 210 17.43 2.73 4.74
N THR A 211 18.45 1.99 5.16
CA THR A 211 19.26 1.17 4.25
C THR A 211 18.58 -0.16 3.91
N ILE A 212 18.83 -0.68 2.72
CA ILE A 212 18.40 -2.01 2.29
C ILE A 212 19.57 -2.98 2.46
N THR A 213 19.33 -4.21 2.92
CA THR A 213 20.39 -5.21 3.12
C THR A 213 21.11 -5.55 1.83
N ASP A 214 22.36 -5.97 1.91
CA ASP A 214 23.15 -6.30 0.71
C ASP A 214 22.59 -7.52 -0.02
N GLU A 215 21.98 -8.46 0.70
CA GLU A 215 21.28 -9.60 0.11
C GLU A 215 20.09 -9.14 -0.76
N GLN A 216 19.24 -8.26 -0.24
CA GLN A 216 18.10 -7.73 -0.98
C GLN A 216 18.56 -6.85 -2.17
N LYS A 217 19.61 -6.04 -1.98
CA LYS A 217 20.22 -5.28 -3.09
C LYS A 217 20.74 -6.21 -4.19
N ASN A 218 21.36 -7.33 -3.81
CA ASN A 218 21.84 -8.30 -4.79
C ASN A 218 20.68 -8.94 -5.57
N VAL A 219 19.61 -9.34 -4.89
CA VAL A 219 18.40 -9.86 -5.54
C VAL A 219 17.87 -8.87 -6.57
N LEU A 220 17.70 -7.60 -6.20
CA LEU A 220 17.22 -6.55 -7.12
C LEU A 220 18.18 -6.35 -8.32
N LYS A 221 19.49 -6.37 -8.09
CA LYS A 221 20.49 -6.23 -9.17
C LYS A 221 20.45 -7.39 -10.16
N GLU A 222 20.29 -8.61 -9.69
CA GLU A 222 20.20 -9.78 -10.57
C GLU A 222 18.91 -9.76 -11.40
N ILE A 223 17.76 -9.41 -10.78
CA ILE A 223 16.52 -9.17 -11.52
C ILE A 223 16.71 -8.06 -12.57
N GLY A 224 17.35 -6.94 -12.19
CA GLY A 224 17.64 -5.84 -13.11
C GLY A 224 18.57 -6.24 -14.28
N LYS A 225 19.51 -7.14 -14.06
CA LYS A 225 20.36 -7.68 -15.14
C LYS A 225 19.53 -8.53 -16.13
N TRP A 226 18.65 -9.37 -15.59
CA TRP A 226 17.76 -10.19 -16.40
C TRP A 226 16.81 -9.33 -17.25
N LEU A 227 16.21 -8.30 -16.66
CA LEU A 227 15.30 -7.37 -17.34
C LEU A 227 15.98 -6.54 -18.45
N LYS A 228 17.30 -6.37 -18.42
CA LYS A 228 18.05 -5.67 -19.49
C LYS A 228 18.20 -6.49 -20.76
N VAL A 229 18.02 -7.78 -20.67
CA VAL A 229 18.22 -8.73 -21.77
C VAL A 229 16.88 -9.22 -22.33
N ASN A 230 15.87 -9.30 -21.48
CA ASN A 230 14.54 -9.85 -21.76
C ASN A 230 13.45 -8.77 -21.66
#